data_d680faf18d28e408188e2d5d4b179b0f
#
_entry.id   d680faf18d28e408188e2d5d4b179b0f
#
_cell.length_a   1.000
_cell.length_b   1.000
_cell.length_c   1.000
_cell.angle_alpha   90.00
_cell.angle_beta   90.00
_cell.angle_gamma   90.00
#
_symmetry.space_group_name_H-M   'P 1'
#
loop_
_entity.id
_entity.type
_entity.pdbx_description
1 polymer ?
#
loop_
_entity_poly.entity_id
_entity_poly.type
_entity_poly.pdbx_seq_one_letter_code
_entity_poly.pdbx_strand_id
1 'polypeptide(L)'
;MKEFENNQWIANYRTDQPHFGLERMVELLALRGNPHLKLKVIHIGGTNGKGSTIAFLKNMLEKLGLRVGVFSSPYLIHYTDQISINGESIPEARLETLMADYQSLLEGEVAANLQGTTEFEIITAIAYDYFASEQVDVAIMEVGMGGLLDSTNVCQPILTGITTIGLDHVALLGDTLEAIAEQKAGIIKQGIPLVTGRIAPEASAVIDRIAEGKDAPRLAYGTDYQVSHQKSVVTGEVFDYTSSLRQGRFQTGLLGLHQIENAGMAIALLDTFCQEDGRELPANTLLAQALEETSWPGRLEVVSRDPLMILDGAHNPHAIKALLATLQERFADYHKEILFTCIKTKALEDMLDLLGAMPDTELTLTHFDDSRATDESVLEEAAKSRNLSYQGWQDFLEQKLTDKKEEKKTVRIVTGSLYFLSQVRAYLMERKNENGYTKD
;
A
#
# COMPACT_ATOMS: atom_id res chain seq x y z
N MET A 1 17.24 -1.22 -16.75
CA MET A 1 16.13 -0.74 -15.92
C MET A 1 15.11 0.10 -16.68
N LYS A 2 15.51 1.12 -17.47
CA LYS A 2 14.57 1.92 -18.29
C LYS A 2 13.86 1.13 -19.42
N GLU A 3 14.39 -0.01 -19.86
CA GLU A 3 13.79 -0.81 -20.94
C GLU A 3 12.51 -1.52 -20.52
N PHE A 4 12.40 -1.96 -19.27
CA PHE A 4 11.24 -2.70 -18.78
C PHE A 4 10.01 -1.81 -18.54
N GLU A 5 10.21 -0.59 -18.01
CA GLU A 5 9.13 0.40 -17.82
C GLU A 5 8.55 0.88 -19.17
N ASN A 6 9.31 0.71 -20.25
CA ASN A 6 8.93 1.04 -21.63
C ASN A 6 8.52 -0.21 -22.46
N ASN A 7 8.14 -1.33 -21.83
CA ASN A 7 7.61 -2.44 -22.60
C ASN A 7 6.34 -1.99 -23.35
N GLN A 8 6.50 -1.70 -24.64
CA GLN A 8 5.46 -1.13 -25.51
C GLN A 8 4.21 -2.01 -25.56
N TRP A 9 4.38 -3.32 -25.37
CA TRP A 9 3.25 -4.24 -25.42
C TRP A 9 2.30 -4.01 -24.23
N ILE A 10 2.79 -4.07 -22.98
CA ILE A 10 1.94 -3.90 -21.80
C ILE A 10 1.35 -2.49 -21.72
N ALA A 11 2.07 -1.48 -22.24
CA ALA A 11 1.59 -0.11 -22.30
C ALA A 11 0.30 0.06 -23.12
N ASN A 12 0.07 -0.81 -24.12
CA ASN A 12 -1.16 -0.80 -24.92
C ASN A 12 -2.42 -1.22 -24.11
N TYR A 13 -2.21 -1.85 -22.94
CA TYR A 13 -3.27 -2.29 -22.03
C TYR A 13 -3.50 -1.32 -20.87
N ARG A 14 -2.75 -0.22 -20.81
CA ARG A 14 -2.96 0.86 -19.84
C ARG A 14 -4.26 1.58 -20.16
N THR A 15 -5.07 1.78 -19.15
CA THR A 15 -6.32 2.53 -19.25
C THR A 15 -6.53 3.34 -17.99
N ASP A 16 -7.02 4.56 -18.18
CA ASP A 16 -7.44 5.43 -17.07
C ASP A 16 -8.86 5.08 -16.57
N GLN A 17 -9.57 4.24 -17.33
CA GLN A 17 -10.90 3.76 -16.96
C GLN A 17 -10.82 2.30 -16.53
N PRO A 18 -11.21 1.98 -15.28
CA PRO A 18 -11.25 0.60 -14.83
C PRO A 18 -12.34 -0.17 -15.62
N HIS A 19 -11.96 -1.31 -16.13
CA HIS A 19 -12.90 -2.26 -16.72
C HIS A 19 -13.32 -3.26 -15.65
N PHE A 20 -14.46 -3.01 -15.02
CA PHE A 20 -15.00 -3.91 -14.00
C PHE A 20 -15.49 -5.24 -14.59
N GLY A 21 -15.39 -6.30 -13.80
CA GLY A 21 -15.78 -7.67 -14.15
C GLY A 21 -14.66 -8.65 -13.92
N LEU A 22 -14.99 -9.88 -13.54
CA LEU A 22 -14.01 -10.93 -13.25
C LEU A 22 -13.91 -11.95 -14.39
N GLU A 23 -14.78 -11.88 -15.39
CA GLU A 23 -14.93 -12.87 -16.45
C GLU A 23 -13.63 -13.03 -17.24
N ARG A 24 -13.01 -11.91 -17.62
CA ARG A 24 -11.71 -11.91 -18.34
C ARG A 24 -10.59 -12.53 -17.52
N MET A 25 -10.53 -12.21 -16.22
CA MET A 25 -9.55 -12.79 -15.30
C MET A 25 -9.73 -14.30 -15.16
N VAL A 26 -10.98 -14.76 -15.01
CA VAL A 26 -11.29 -16.20 -14.91
C VAL A 26 -10.87 -16.93 -16.18
N GLU A 27 -11.18 -16.37 -17.36
CA GLU A 27 -10.80 -16.97 -18.64
C GLU A 27 -9.28 -16.95 -18.85
N LEU A 28 -8.62 -15.82 -18.56
CA LEU A 28 -7.17 -15.67 -18.71
C LEU A 28 -6.42 -16.67 -17.83
N LEU A 29 -6.84 -16.84 -16.57
CA LEU A 29 -6.25 -17.81 -15.65
C LEU A 29 -6.59 -19.26 -16.03
N ALA A 30 -7.78 -19.52 -16.59
CA ALA A 30 -8.14 -20.85 -17.08
C ALA A 30 -7.21 -21.31 -18.22
N LEU A 31 -6.84 -20.42 -19.13
CA LEU A 31 -5.85 -20.68 -20.21
C LEU A 31 -4.45 -21.02 -19.66
N ARG A 32 -4.14 -20.61 -18.42
CA ARG A 32 -2.90 -20.93 -17.70
C ARG A 32 -3.05 -22.10 -16.71
N GLY A 33 -4.17 -22.84 -16.74
CA GLY A 33 -4.44 -24.00 -15.87
C GLY A 33 -4.79 -23.62 -14.43
N ASN A 34 -5.45 -22.47 -14.24
CA ASN A 34 -5.98 -21.97 -12.98
C ASN A 34 -4.94 -21.91 -11.85
N PRO A 35 -3.80 -21.20 -12.02
CA PRO A 35 -2.74 -21.17 -11.03
C PRO A 35 -3.21 -20.60 -9.68
N HIS A 36 -4.14 -19.64 -9.67
CA HIS A 36 -4.72 -19.02 -8.48
C HIS A 36 -5.44 -20.01 -7.55
N LEU A 37 -5.96 -21.13 -8.08
CA LEU A 37 -6.64 -22.17 -7.28
C LEU A 37 -5.67 -23.14 -6.59
N LYS A 38 -4.37 -23.06 -6.91
CA LYS A 38 -3.32 -23.91 -6.33
C LYS A 38 -2.64 -23.26 -5.13
N LEU A 39 -2.99 -22.03 -4.82
CA LEU A 39 -2.32 -21.20 -3.80
C LEU A 39 -3.17 -21.08 -2.52
N LYS A 40 -2.49 -21.08 -1.38
CA LYS A 40 -3.07 -20.55 -0.14
C LYS A 40 -2.97 -19.02 -0.21
N VAL A 41 -4.10 -18.32 -0.25
CA VAL A 41 -4.13 -16.87 -0.41
C VAL A 41 -4.64 -16.18 0.84
N ILE A 42 -3.92 -15.15 1.30
CA ILE A 42 -4.42 -14.14 2.22
C ILE A 42 -4.77 -12.91 1.39
N HIS A 43 -6.06 -12.54 1.33
CA HIS A 43 -6.53 -11.46 0.47
C HIS A 43 -6.82 -10.20 1.28
N ILE A 44 -6.10 -9.11 1.02
CA ILE A 44 -6.14 -7.90 1.85
C ILE A 44 -6.65 -6.70 1.05
N GLY A 45 -7.79 -6.15 1.49
CA GLY A 45 -8.41 -4.93 0.99
C GLY A 45 -8.43 -3.81 2.03
N GLY A 46 -8.98 -2.67 1.64
CA GLY A 46 -9.13 -1.50 2.50
C GLY A 46 -8.82 -0.20 1.78
N THR A 47 -9.09 0.93 2.41
CA THR A 47 -8.74 2.24 1.85
C THR A 47 -7.28 2.54 2.12
N ASN A 48 -6.85 2.62 3.36
CA ASN A 48 -5.49 2.88 3.79
C ASN A 48 -4.96 1.72 4.63
N GLY A 49 -3.62 1.62 4.78
CA GLY A 49 -2.98 0.62 5.65
C GLY A 49 -2.71 -0.73 5.01
N LYS A 50 -3.23 -1.04 3.80
CA LYS A 50 -3.00 -2.33 3.12
C LYS A 50 -1.51 -2.71 3.07
N GLY A 51 -0.69 -1.92 2.38
CA GLY A 51 0.74 -2.21 2.20
C GLY A 51 1.51 -2.33 3.52
N SER A 52 1.22 -1.48 4.53
CA SER A 52 1.85 -1.61 5.85
C SER A 52 1.45 -2.89 6.58
N THR A 53 0.15 -3.25 6.57
CA THR A 53 -0.34 -4.51 7.15
C THR A 53 0.30 -5.72 6.45
N ILE A 54 0.40 -5.68 5.13
CA ILE A 54 1.07 -6.70 4.31
C ILE A 54 2.55 -6.82 4.69
N ALA A 55 3.26 -5.70 4.83
CA ALA A 55 4.67 -5.69 5.19
C ALA A 55 4.92 -6.34 6.56
N PHE A 56 4.13 -5.99 7.57
CA PHE A 56 4.21 -6.62 8.90
C PHE A 56 3.88 -8.13 8.83
N LEU A 57 2.78 -8.49 8.17
CA LEU A 57 2.36 -9.88 8.05
C LEU A 57 3.39 -10.73 7.29
N LYS A 58 3.89 -10.22 6.17
CA LYS A 58 4.93 -10.86 5.36
C LYS A 58 6.16 -11.17 6.22
N ASN A 59 6.70 -10.17 6.92
CA ASN A 59 7.90 -10.37 7.74
C ASN A 59 7.68 -11.40 8.85
N MET A 60 6.50 -11.43 9.47
CA MET A 60 6.18 -12.44 10.48
C MET A 60 6.08 -13.85 9.88
N LEU A 61 5.45 -14.01 8.70
CA LEU A 61 5.36 -15.29 7.99
C LEU A 61 6.74 -15.79 7.52
N GLU A 62 7.60 -14.89 7.03
CA GLU A 62 8.99 -15.22 6.67
C GLU A 62 9.82 -15.68 7.87
N LYS A 63 9.64 -15.07 9.05
CA LYS A 63 10.29 -15.52 10.29
C LYS A 63 9.81 -16.90 10.75
N LEU A 64 8.61 -17.34 10.30
CA LEU A 64 8.16 -18.73 10.47
C LEU A 64 8.80 -19.70 9.48
N GLY A 65 9.69 -19.23 8.62
CA GLY A 65 10.36 -20.04 7.60
C GLY A 65 9.49 -20.31 6.37
N LEU A 66 8.39 -19.56 6.16
CA LEU A 66 7.53 -19.72 5.00
C LEU A 66 8.08 -18.96 3.79
N ARG A 67 7.86 -19.53 2.62
CA ARG A 67 8.08 -18.87 1.35
C ARG A 67 6.83 -18.04 1.00
N VAL A 68 6.92 -16.72 1.13
CA VAL A 68 5.79 -15.80 1.06
C VAL A 68 5.82 -15.04 -0.25
N GLY A 69 4.80 -15.24 -1.10
CA GLY A 69 4.53 -14.40 -2.26
C GLY A 69 3.76 -13.15 -1.84
N VAL A 70 4.11 -11.99 -2.40
CA VAL A 70 3.36 -10.73 -2.19
C VAL A 70 3.09 -10.09 -3.53
N PHE A 71 1.81 -9.80 -3.79
CA PHE A 71 1.36 -8.92 -4.86
C PHE A 71 0.86 -7.62 -4.24
N SER A 72 1.44 -6.48 -4.64
CA SER A 72 1.07 -5.16 -4.13
C SER A 72 1.04 -4.11 -5.24
N SER A 73 0.20 -3.09 -5.08
CA SER A 73 0.06 -2.01 -6.06
C SER A 73 -0.26 -0.67 -5.39
N PRO A 74 0.17 0.45 -6.01
CA PRO A 74 1.11 0.54 -7.13
C PRO A 74 2.55 0.22 -6.70
N TYR A 75 3.44 -0.05 -7.67
CA TYR A 75 4.88 -0.14 -7.39
C TYR A 75 5.46 1.22 -7.01
N LEU A 76 6.55 1.22 -6.24
CA LEU A 76 7.17 2.46 -5.81
C LEU A 76 8.48 2.79 -6.55
N ILE A 77 9.25 1.79 -7.01
CA ILE A 77 10.52 2.01 -7.67
C ILE A 77 10.54 1.34 -9.03
N HIS A 78 10.35 0.03 -9.06
CA HIS A 78 10.41 -0.77 -10.27
C HIS A 78 9.10 -1.51 -10.50
N TYR A 79 8.73 -1.67 -11.75
CA TYR A 79 7.53 -2.41 -12.14
C TYR A 79 7.51 -3.84 -11.56
N THR A 80 8.69 -4.44 -11.42
CA THR A 80 8.89 -5.76 -10.80
C THR A 80 8.53 -5.81 -9.32
N ASP A 81 8.52 -4.67 -8.62
CA ASP A 81 8.26 -4.62 -7.16
C ASP A 81 6.81 -4.98 -6.81
N GLN A 82 5.91 -4.99 -7.79
CA GLN A 82 4.53 -5.44 -7.59
C GLN A 82 4.44 -6.92 -7.23
N ILE A 83 5.42 -7.72 -7.65
CA ILE A 83 5.45 -9.17 -7.45
C ILE A 83 6.76 -9.52 -6.75
N SER A 84 6.69 -10.02 -5.53
CA SER A 84 7.88 -10.41 -4.79
C SER A 84 7.70 -11.74 -4.07
N ILE A 85 8.81 -12.42 -3.81
CA ILE A 85 8.86 -13.61 -2.94
C ILE A 85 9.93 -13.35 -1.88
N ASN A 86 9.55 -13.45 -0.60
CA ASN A 86 10.42 -13.16 0.54
C ASN A 86 11.13 -11.80 0.43
N GLY A 87 10.41 -10.79 -0.08
CA GLY A 87 10.90 -9.42 -0.23
C GLY A 87 11.80 -9.18 -1.44
N GLU A 88 12.11 -10.21 -2.22
CA GLU A 88 12.84 -10.08 -3.48
C GLU A 88 11.85 -9.96 -4.65
N SER A 89 11.97 -8.89 -5.43
CA SER A 89 11.13 -8.66 -6.61
C SER A 89 11.33 -9.77 -7.64
N ILE A 90 10.28 -10.07 -8.42
CA ILE A 90 10.38 -11.01 -9.54
C ILE A 90 11.56 -10.63 -10.45
N PRO A 91 12.45 -11.57 -10.81
CA PRO A 91 13.54 -11.29 -11.75
C PRO A 91 13.00 -10.77 -13.10
N GLU A 92 13.61 -9.73 -13.65
CA GLU A 92 13.20 -9.12 -14.93
C GLU A 92 13.03 -10.17 -16.04
N ALA A 93 14.01 -11.04 -16.23
CA ALA A 93 13.96 -12.11 -17.25
C ALA A 93 12.79 -13.09 -17.03
N ARG A 94 12.37 -13.31 -15.76
CA ARG A 94 11.22 -14.17 -15.46
C ARG A 94 9.92 -13.47 -15.79
N LEU A 95 9.81 -12.19 -15.44
CA LEU A 95 8.67 -11.36 -15.78
C LEU A 95 8.51 -11.22 -17.31
N GLU A 96 9.61 -10.99 -18.05
CA GLU A 96 9.60 -10.94 -19.52
C GLU A 96 9.10 -12.25 -20.14
N THR A 97 9.56 -13.40 -19.61
CA THR A 97 9.09 -14.71 -20.07
C THR A 97 7.59 -14.88 -19.88
N LEU A 98 7.07 -14.54 -18.69
CA LEU A 98 5.64 -14.61 -18.42
C LEU A 98 4.85 -13.62 -19.27
N MET A 99 5.34 -12.40 -19.45
CA MET A 99 4.70 -11.43 -20.36
C MET A 99 4.61 -11.95 -21.79
N ALA A 100 5.66 -12.58 -22.32
CA ALA A 100 5.64 -13.16 -23.66
C ALA A 100 4.60 -14.30 -23.78
N ASP A 101 4.46 -15.13 -22.73
CA ASP A 101 3.42 -16.15 -22.66
C ASP A 101 2.01 -15.53 -22.73
N TYR A 102 1.75 -14.49 -21.90
CA TYR A 102 0.46 -13.79 -21.89
C TYR A 102 0.21 -13.01 -23.19
N GLN A 103 1.24 -12.43 -23.80
CA GLN A 103 1.15 -11.81 -25.12
C GLN A 103 0.66 -12.83 -26.17
N SER A 104 1.26 -14.01 -26.20
CA SER A 104 0.86 -15.05 -27.13
C SER A 104 -0.60 -15.50 -26.96
N LEU A 105 -1.12 -15.49 -25.72
CA LEU A 105 -2.52 -15.78 -25.42
C LEU A 105 -3.45 -14.65 -25.89
N LEU A 106 -3.10 -13.40 -25.63
CA LEU A 106 -3.94 -12.24 -25.92
C LEU A 106 -3.94 -11.85 -27.41
N GLU A 107 -2.92 -12.23 -28.17
CA GLU A 107 -2.82 -12.03 -29.64
C GLU A 107 -3.24 -13.27 -30.42
N GLY A 108 -3.53 -14.41 -29.78
CA GLY A 108 -3.92 -15.66 -30.37
C GLY A 108 -5.40 -15.76 -30.79
N GLU A 109 -5.79 -16.88 -31.38
CA GLU A 109 -7.18 -17.13 -31.82
C GLU A 109 -8.22 -17.13 -30.68
N VAL A 110 -7.77 -17.33 -29.42
CA VAL A 110 -8.61 -17.38 -28.20
C VAL A 110 -8.94 -15.99 -27.68
N ALA A 111 -8.30 -14.95 -28.22
CA ALA A 111 -8.38 -13.58 -27.68
C ALA A 111 -9.75 -12.89 -27.84
N ALA A 112 -10.70 -13.46 -28.57
CA ALA A 112 -12.01 -12.83 -28.85
C ALA A 112 -12.78 -12.48 -27.55
N ASN A 113 -12.70 -13.32 -26.50
CA ASN A 113 -13.36 -13.13 -25.22
C ASN A 113 -12.54 -12.28 -24.23
N LEU A 114 -11.27 -12.01 -24.55
CA LEU A 114 -10.32 -11.26 -23.74
C LEU A 114 -10.17 -9.80 -24.19
N GLN A 115 -11.05 -9.34 -25.10
CA GLN A 115 -11.04 -7.94 -25.53
C GLN A 115 -11.28 -6.99 -24.36
N GLY A 116 -10.48 -5.92 -24.29
CA GLY A 116 -10.55 -4.95 -23.20
C GLY A 116 -9.85 -5.40 -21.93
N THR A 117 -9.03 -6.46 -21.97
CA THR A 117 -8.11 -6.80 -20.88
C THR A 117 -7.23 -5.60 -20.55
N THR A 118 -6.98 -5.38 -19.26
CA THR A 118 -6.20 -4.25 -18.76
C THR A 118 -4.82 -4.68 -18.29
N GLU A 119 -3.88 -3.72 -18.20
CA GLU A 119 -2.54 -3.95 -17.63
C GLU A 119 -2.64 -4.58 -16.24
N PHE A 120 -3.57 -4.10 -15.39
CA PHE A 120 -3.74 -4.62 -14.03
C PHE A 120 -4.23 -6.07 -14.00
N GLU A 121 -5.10 -6.47 -14.92
CA GLU A 121 -5.52 -7.87 -15.07
C GLU A 121 -4.35 -8.75 -15.49
N ILE A 122 -3.52 -8.30 -16.43
CA ILE A 122 -2.35 -9.06 -16.92
C ILE A 122 -1.35 -9.26 -15.79
N ILE A 123 -0.95 -8.19 -15.08
CA ILE A 123 0.05 -8.30 -14.01
C ILE A 123 -0.47 -9.11 -12.81
N THR A 124 -1.77 -9.03 -12.51
CA THR A 124 -2.41 -9.86 -11.48
C THR A 124 -2.39 -11.34 -11.86
N ALA A 125 -2.68 -11.67 -13.12
CA ALA A 125 -2.62 -13.04 -13.62
C ALA A 125 -1.19 -13.59 -13.60
N ILE A 126 -0.20 -12.76 -14.00
CA ILE A 126 1.23 -13.10 -13.92
C ILE A 126 1.64 -13.38 -12.48
N ALA A 127 1.17 -12.58 -11.51
CA ALA A 127 1.49 -12.80 -10.09
C ALA A 127 1.00 -14.17 -9.60
N TYR A 128 -0.24 -14.55 -9.91
CA TYR A 128 -0.76 -15.87 -9.59
C TYR A 128 0.03 -17.01 -10.25
N ASP A 129 0.37 -16.85 -11.52
CA ASP A 129 1.15 -17.85 -12.28
C ASP A 129 2.57 -17.99 -11.72
N TYR A 130 3.22 -16.87 -11.42
CA TYR A 130 4.55 -16.85 -10.82
C TYR A 130 4.55 -17.54 -9.45
N PHE A 131 3.67 -17.14 -8.54
CA PHE A 131 3.60 -17.74 -7.20
C PHE A 131 3.30 -19.24 -7.25
N ALA A 132 2.41 -19.68 -8.14
CA ALA A 132 2.13 -21.11 -8.32
C ALA A 132 3.32 -21.88 -8.90
N SER A 133 4.04 -21.31 -9.88
CA SER A 133 5.22 -21.94 -10.48
C SER A 133 6.38 -22.01 -9.50
N GLU A 134 6.52 -21.01 -8.61
CA GLU A 134 7.54 -20.95 -7.58
C GLU A 134 7.17 -21.71 -6.30
N GLN A 135 5.96 -22.27 -6.24
CA GLN A 135 5.47 -23.07 -5.11
C GLN A 135 5.58 -22.34 -3.76
N VAL A 136 5.12 -21.09 -3.70
CA VAL A 136 5.06 -20.35 -2.44
C VAL A 136 4.16 -21.04 -1.43
N ASP A 137 4.51 -21.00 -0.13
CA ASP A 137 3.70 -21.58 0.94
C ASP A 137 2.40 -20.80 1.15
N VAL A 138 2.47 -19.48 0.95
CA VAL A 138 1.34 -18.57 1.05
C VAL A 138 1.56 -17.35 0.14
N ALA A 139 0.49 -16.88 -0.50
CA ALA A 139 0.48 -15.66 -1.29
C ALA A 139 -0.39 -14.59 -0.58
N ILE A 140 0.15 -13.41 -0.37
CA ILE A 140 -0.60 -12.23 0.11
C ILE A 140 -0.95 -11.39 -1.11
N MET A 141 -2.24 -11.24 -1.39
CA MET A 141 -2.74 -10.49 -2.53
C MET A 141 -3.35 -9.17 -2.06
N GLU A 142 -2.77 -8.06 -2.47
CA GLU A 142 -3.33 -6.73 -2.21
C GLU A 142 -4.41 -6.41 -3.23
N VAL A 143 -5.61 -6.02 -2.76
CA VAL A 143 -6.66 -5.46 -3.62
C VAL A 143 -6.20 -4.13 -4.21
N GLY A 144 -6.28 -3.99 -5.52
CA GLY A 144 -5.93 -2.75 -6.21
C GLY A 144 -6.93 -1.65 -5.92
N MET A 145 -8.23 -1.91 -6.18
CA MET A 145 -9.29 -0.95 -5.96
C MET A 145 -10.64 -1.62 -5.64
N GLY A 146 -11.36 -1.07 -4.67
CA GLY A 146 -12.67 -1.63 -4.27
C GLY A 146 -12.51 -2.97 -3.57
N GLY A 147 -12.86 -4.05 -4.24
CA GLY A 147 -12.78 -5.42 -3.76
C GLY A 147 -13.67 -6.36 -4.56
N LEU A 148 -14.97 -6.08 -4.64
CA LEU A 148 -15.96 -6.97 -5.28
C LEU A 148 -15.58 -7.36 -6.71
N LEU A 149 -15.21 -6.40 -7.53
CA LEU A 149 -14.86 -6.56 -8.95
C LEU A 149 -13.37 -6.33 -9.23
N ASP A 150 -12.53 -6.37 -8.18
CA ASP A 150 -11.10 -6.25 -8.33
C ASP A 150 -10.51 -7.52 -8.95
N SER A 151 -9.54 -7.36 -9.86
CA SER A 151 -8.92 -8.48 -10.58
C SER A 151 -8.33 -9.54 -9.64
N THR A 152 -7.93 -9.16 -8.42
CA THR A 152 -7.42 -10.10 -7.41
C THR A 152 -8.51 -10.99 -6.81
N ASN A 153 -9.80 -10.62 -6.93
CA ASN A 153 -10.91 -11.29 -6.26
C ASN A 153 -11.36 -12.61 -6.90
N VAL A 154 -10.62 -13.11 -7.88
CA VAL A 154 -10.81 -14.43 -8.49
C VAL A 154 -10.30 -15.57 -7.61
N CYS A 155 -9.51 -15.28 -6.56
CA CYS A 155 -8.93 -16.29 -5.68
C CYS A 155 -9.96 -16.92 -4.72
N GLN A 156 -9.60 -18.11 -4.22
CA GLN A 156 -10.22 -18.77 -3.07
C GLN A 156 -9.30 -18.56 -1.86
N PRO A 157 -9.45 -17.48 -1.10
CA PRO A 157 -8.56 -17.20 0.03
C PRO A 157 -8.83 -18.15 1.19
N ILE A 158 -7.81 -18.39 2.01
CA ILE A 158 -7.96 -19.06 3.32
C ILE A 158 -8.20 -18.06 4.45
N LEU A 159 -7.97 -16.78 4.17
CA LEU A 159 -8.14 -15.67 5.13
C LEU A 159 -8.31 -14.37 4.36
N THR A 160 -9.19 -13.50 4.84
CA THR A 160 -9.40 -12.16 4.28
C THR A 160 -9.11 -11.07 5.31
N GLY A 161 -8.68 -9.91 4.84
CA GLY A 161 -8.42 -8.74 5.67
C GLY A 161 -8.99 -7.46 5.07
N ILE A 162 -9.67 -6.61 5.88
CA ILE A 162 -10.10 -5.27 5.49
C ILE A 162 -9.50 -4.28 6.49
N THR A 163 -8.54 -3.48 6.04
CA THR A 163 -7.74 -2.61 6.92
C THR A 163 -8.54 -1.43 7.45
N THR A 164 -9.00 -0.54 6.59
CA THR A 164 -9.81 0.64 6.92
C THR A 164 -10.84 0.91 5.83
N ILE A 165 -11.91 1.62 6.19
CA ILE A 165 -12.88 2.19 5.24
C ILE A 165 -12.80 3.71 5.35
N GLY A 166 -12.65 4.38 4.23
CA GLY A 166 -12.62 5.84 4.13
C GLY A 166 -13.00 6.30 2.73
N LEU A 167 -13.36 7.57 2.58
CA LEU A 167 -13.69 8.16 1.29
C LEU A 167 -12.45 8.21 0.40
N ASP A 168 -12.46 7.41 -0.63
CA ASP A 168 -11.47 7.39 -1.71
C ASP A 168 -12.09 6.77 -2.96
N HIS A 169 -11.66 7.19 -4.15
CA HIS A 169 -12.22 6.74 -5.42
C HIS A 169 -13.76 6.89 -5.50
N VAL A 170 -14.30 7.97 -4.91
CA VAL A 170 -15.75 8.16 -4.72
C VAL A 170 -16.54 8.10 -6.03
N ALA A 171 -15.97 8.55 -7.15
CA ALA A 171 -16.60 8.46 -8.46
C ALA A 171 -16.87 7.02 -8.94
N LEU A 172 -16.19 6.03 -8.38
CA LEU A 172 -16.25 4.62 -8.78
C LEU A 172 -16.85 3.72 -7.70
N LEU A 173 -16.56 4.01 -6.42
CA LEU A 173 -16.94 3.14 -5.30
C LEU A 173 -18.15 3.66 -4.52
N GLY A 174 -18.61 4.89 -4.82
CA GLY A 174 -19.68 5.55 -4.09
C GLY A 174 -19.17 6.64 -3.15
N ASP A 175 -20.07 7.52 -2.75
CA ASP A 175 -19.80 8.74 -1.98
C ASP A 175 -20.08 8.62 -0.47
N THR A 176 -20.44 7.42 -0.02
CA THR A 176 -20.67 7.10 1.40
C THR A 176 -19.75 5.99 1.90
N LEU A 177 -19.51 5.95 3.21
CA LEU A 177 -18.70 4.90 3.82
C LEU A 177 -19.34 3.52 3.67
N GLU A 178 -20.68 3.45 3.69
CA GLU A 178 -21.45 2.22 3.50
C GLU A 178 -21.27 1.67 2.07
N ALA A 179 -21.37 2.52 1.05
CA ALA A 179 -21.19 2.12 -0.34
C ALA A 179 -19.74 1.58 -0.58
N ILE A 180 -18.74 2.29 -0.06
CA ILE A 180 -17.35 1.85 -0.14
C ILE A 180 -17.11 0.56 0.64
N ALA A 181 -17.77 0.40 1.81
CA ALA A 181 -17.69 -0.82 2.60
C ALA A 181 -18.29 -2.02 1.84
N GLU A 182 -19.40 -1.83 1.11
CA GLU A 182 -20.02 -2.87 0.29
C GLU A 182 -19.10 -3.37 -0.82
N GLN A 183 -18.43 -2.44 -1.51
CA GLN A 183 -17.43 -2.78 -2.53
C GLN A 183 -16.24 -3.55 -1.95
N LYS A 184 -15.71 -3.10 -0.79
CA LYS A 184 -14.56 -3.75 -0.17
C LYS A 184 -14.91 -5.10 0.48
N ALA A 185 -16.10 -5.22 1.06
CA ALA A 185 -16.61 -6.48 1.60
C ALA A 185 -16.89 -7.55 0.54
N GLY A 186 -16.82 -7.20 -0.75
CA GLY A 186 -16.88 -8.16 -1.85
C GLY A 186 -15.78 -9.21 -1.85
N ILE A 187 -14.68 -9.00 -1.13
CA ILE A 187 -13.61 -10.01 -0.95
C ILE A 187 -13.96 -11.09 0.07
N ILE A 188 -14.97 -10.89 0.92
CA ILE A 188 -15.41 -11.87 1.90
C ILE A 188 -15.99 -13.10 1.17
N LYS A 189 -15.58 -14.31 1.55
CA LYS A 189 -16.00 -15.56 0.93
C LYS A 189 -16.72 -16.45 1.96
N GLN A 190 -17.56 -17.36 1.43
CA GLN A 190 -18.35 -18.29 2.26
C GLN A 190 -17.46 -19.07 3.24
N GLY A 191 -17.73 -18.96 4.53
CA GLY A 191 -17.05 -19.67 5.60
C GLY A 191 -15.60 -19.29 5.85
N ILE A 192 -15.05 -18.28 5.15
CA ILE A 192 -13.65 -17.87 5.26
C ILE A 192 -13.50 -16.77 6.32
N PRO A 193 -12.58 -16.91 7.29
CA PRO A 193 -12.35 -15.91 8.31
C PRO A 193 -11.99 -14.53 7.74
N LEU A 194 -12.47 -13.48 8.41
CA LEU A 194 -12.24 -12.09 8.12
C LEU A 194 -11.60 -11.39 9.32
N VAL A 195 -10.49 -10.73 9.14
CA VAL A 195 -9.93 -9.80 10.13
C VAL A 195 -10.16 -8.36 9.65
N THR A 196 -10.67 -7.48 10.53
CA THR A 196 -10.91 -6.08 10.19
C THR A 196 -10.14 -5.15 11.12
N GLY A 197 -9.49 -4.13 10.54
CA GLY A 197 -8.88 -3.05 11.30
C GLY A 197 -9.93 -2.10 11.90
N ARG A 198 -9.50 -0.87 12.27
CA ARG A 198 -10.43 0.15 12.79
C ARG A 198 -11.34 0.66 11.68
N ILE A 199 -12.62 0.40 11.81
CA ILE A 199 -13.66 0.77 10.84
C ILE A 199 -14.76 1.55 11.56
N ALA A 200 -15.25 2.62 10.94
CA ALA A 200 -16.35 3.42 11.46
C ALA A 200 -17.64 2.58 11.59
N PRO A 201 -18.51 2.86 12.59
CA PRO A 201 -19.67 2.01 12.91
C PRO A 201 -20.61 1.76 11.73
N GLU A 202 -20.89 2.78 10.91
CA GLU A 202 -21.76 2.71 9.73
C GLU A 202 -21.22 1.74 8.67
N ALA A 203 -19.91 1.80 8.40
CA ALA A 203 -19.23 0.87 7.49
C ALA A 203 -19.07 -0.52 8.09
N SER A 204 -18.86 -0.62 9.42
CA SER A 204 -18.76 -1.88 10.15
C SER A 204 -20.05 -2.68 10.07
N ALA A 205 -21.21 -2.02 10.21
CA ALA A 205 -22.52 -2.66 10.11
C ALA A 205 -22.77 -3.33 8.73
N VAL A 206 -22.24 -2.70 7.65
CA VAL A 206 -22.31 -3.29 6.31
C VAL A 206 -21.46 -4.56 6.23
N ILE A 207 -20.22 -4.49 6.77
CA ILE A 207 -19.30 -5.63 6.79
C ILE A 207 -19.88 -6.78 7.63
N ASP A 208 -20.46 -6.49 8.80
CA ASP A 208 -21.11 -7.49 9.66
C ASP A 208 -22.21 -8.23 8.91
N ARG A 209 -23.12 -7.46 8.28
CA ARG A 209 -24.23 -8.05 7.50
C ARG A 209 -23.74 -8.97 6.38
N ILE A 210 -22.66 -8.58 5.67
CA ILE A 210 -22.11 -9.39 4.58
C ILE A 210 -21.37 -10.62 5.12
N ALA A 211 -20.62 -10.49 6.21
CA ALA A 211 -19.91 -11.58 6.85
C ALA A 211 -20.89 -12.63 7.41
N GLU A 212 -21.94 -12.19 8.11
CA GLU A 212 -23.02 -13.06 8.59
C GLU A 212 -23.71 -13.81 7.43
N GLY A 213 -24.04 -13.09 6.34
CA GLY A 213 -24.67 -13.71 5.16
C GLY A 213 -23.78 -14.71 4.41
N LYS A 214 -22.48 -14.75 4.73
CA LYS A 214 -21.51 -15.71 4.18
C LYS A 214 -20.94 -16.67 5.22
N ASP A 215 -21.54 -16.74 6.42
CA ASP A 215 -21.00 -17.54 7.54
C ASP A 215 -19.50 -17.34 7.76
N ALA A 216 -18.99 -16.13 7.49
CA ALA A 216 -17.58 -15.78 7.60
C ALA A 216 -17.27 -15.28 9.02
N PRO A 217 -16.51 -16.01 9.84
CA PRO A 217 -16.12 -15.53 11.17
C PRO A 217 -15.36 -14.23 11.07
N ARG A 218 -15.79 -13.19 11.80
CA ARG A 218 -15.13 -11.89 11.81
C ARG A 218 -14.40 -11.65 13.12
N LEU A 219 -13.12 -11.27 13.03
CA LEU A 219 -12.33 -10.73 14.14
C LEU A 219 -12.19 -9.22 13.93
N ALA A 220 -12.81 -8.43 14.81
CA ALA A 220 -12.90 -6.99 14.68
C ALA A 220 -11.97 -6.26 15.68
N TYR A 221 -11.27 -5.22 15.18
CA TYR A 221 -10.53 -4.31 16.02
C TYR A 221 -11.44 -3.65 17.09
N GLY A 222 -10.95 -3.60 18.33
CA GLY A 222 -11.66 -3.02 19.45
C GLY A 222 -12.62 -3.98 20.17
N THR A 223 -12.97 -5.11 19.54
CA THR A 223 -13.80 -6.15 20.12
C THR A 223 -13.01 -7.43 20.39
N ASP A 224 -12.39 -8.00 19.37
CA ASP A 224 -11.69 -9.28 19.46
C ASP A 224 -10.19 -9.10 19.68
N TYR A 225 -9.63 -7.99 19.21
CA TYR A 225 -8.26 -7.57 19.49
C TYR A 225 -8.17 -6.06 19.59
N GLN A 226 -7.15 -5.57 20.30
CA GLN A 226 -6.90 -4.15 20.46
C GLN A 226 -5.41 -3.85 20.64
N VAL A 227 -5.04 -2.61 20.33
CA VAL A 227 -3.70 -2.07 20.60
C VAL A 227 -3.79 -0.81 21.45
N SER A 228 -2.78 -0.56 22.25
CA SER A 228 -2.63 0.70 22.98
C SER A 228 -1.21 1.25 22.85
N HIS A 229 -1.10 2.48 22.36
CA HIS A 229 0.17 3.17 22.23
C HIS A 229 0.80 3.40 23.61
N GLN A 230 2.10 3.15 23.72
CA GLN A 230 2.86 3.35 24.95
C GLN A 230 3.83 4.53 24.82
N LYS A 231 4.61 4.55 23.75
CA LYS A 231 5.54 5.65 23.44
C LYS A 231 6.05 5.57 22.02
N SER A 232 6.45 6.72 21.48
CA SER A 232 7.21 6.82 20.25
C SER A 232 8.71 6.72 20.53
N VAL A 233 9.44 5.99 19.69
CA VAL A 233 10.90 5.86 19.70
C VAL A 233 11.48 6.26 18.36
N VAL A 234 12.79 6.44 18.25
CA VAL A 234 13.43 6.94 17.01
C VAL A 234 13.08 6.08 15.79
N THR A 235 12.97 4.78 15.97
CA THR A 235 12.80 3.80 14.89
C THR A 235 11.37 3.27 14.73
N GLY A 236 10.41 3.72 15.54
CA GLY A 236 9.03 3.19 15.48
C GLY A 236 8.14 3.61 16.63
N GLU A 237 7.12 2.80 16.88
CA GLU A 237 6.12 3.00 17.94
C GLU A 237 6.07 1.76 18.84
N VAL A 238 6.12 1.97 20.16
CA VAL A 238 5.94 0.90 21.15
C VAL A 238 4.47 0.84 21.55
N PHE A 239 3.90 -0.37 21.52
CA PHE A 239 2.48 -0.60 21.80
C PHE A 239 2.24 -1.93 22.52
N ASP A 240 1.15 -1.99 23.28
CA ASP A 240 0.63 -3.24 23.83
C ASP A 240 -0.46 -3.77 22.88
N TYR A 241 -0.43 -5.08 22.65
CA TYR A 241 -1.43 -5.84 21.89
C TYR A 241 -2.14 -6.82 22.83
N THR A 242 -3.46 -6.94 22.69
CA THR A 242 -4.29 -7.88 23.45
C THR A 242 -5.35 -8.51 22.56
N SER A 243 -5.47 -9.83 22.60
CA SER A 243 -6.56 -10.63 22.05
C SER A 243 -6.80 -11.83 22.96
N SER A 244 -7.80 -12.68 22.64
CA SER A 244 -8.02 -13.95 23.33
C SER A 244 -6.87 -14.94 23.15
N LEU A 245 -6.08 -14.82 22.07
CA LEU A 245 -4.99 -15.74 21.72
C LEU A 245 -3.62 -15.23 22.17
N ARG A 246 -3.45 -13.91 22.34
CA ARG A 246 -2.17 -13.30 22.55
C ARG A 246 -2.23 -12.02 23.37
N GLN A 247 -1.24 -11.85 24.23
CA GLN A 247 -0.93 -10.57 24.90
C GLN A 247 0.57 -10.32 24.80
N GLY A 248 0.95 -9.07 24.50
CA GLY A 248 2.38 -8.71 24.41
C GLY A 248 2.62 -7.25 24.18
N ARG A 249 3.85 -6.82 24.46
CA ARG A 249 4.38 -5.51 24.11
C ARG A 249 5.31 -5.66 22.92
N PHE A 250 5.09 -4.80 21.90
CA PHE A 250 5.81 -4.84 20.64
C PHE A 250 6.28 -3.44 20.25
N GLN A 251 7.20 -3.38 19.28
CA GLN A 251 7.64 -2.17 18.63
C GLN A 251 7.50 -2.33 17.12
N THR A 252 6.99 -1.29 16.43
CA THR A 252 6.99 -1.27 14.96
C THR A 252 8.32 -0.77 14.43
N GLY A 253 8.72 -1.21 13.23
CA GLY A 253 9.81 -0.59 12.45
C GLY A 253 9.33 0.57 11.56
N LEU A 254 8.01 0.78 11.47
CA LEU A 254 7.39 1.89 10.73
C LEU A 254 6.95 2.99 11.69
N LEU A 255 7.14 4.24 11.26
CA LEU A 255 6.80 5.42 12.05
C LEU A 255 5.30 5.75 11.93
N GLY A 256 4.73 6.26 13.01
CA GLY A 256 3.37 6.83 13.06
C GLY A 256 2.35 5.97 13.80
N LEU A 257 1.46 6.64 14.53
CA LEU A 257 0.46 6.00 15.40
C LEU A 257 -0.44 5.01 14.67
N HIS A 258 -0.79 5.31 13.41
CA HIS A 258 -1.60 4.40 12.58
C HIS A 258 -0.89 3.07 12.29
N GLN A 259 0.44 3.02 12.43
CA GLN A 259 1.19 1.77 12.22
C GLN A 259 1.01 0.76 13.35
N ILE A 260 0.66 1.20 14.56
CA ILE A 260 0.33 0.26 15.64
C ILE A 260 -0.99 -0.48 15.35
N GLU A 261 -1.95 0.16 14.69
CA GLU A 261 -3.20 -0.47 14.28
C GLU A 261 -2.97 -1.44 13.12
N ASN A 262 -2.14 -1.06 12.13
CA ASN A 262 -1.73 -1.94 11.03
C ASN A 262 -0.95 -3.16 11.55
N ALA A 263 -0.02 -2.96 12.49
CA ALA A 263 0.74 -4.05 13.12
C ALA A 263 -0.17 -4.96 13.95
N GLY A 264 -1.10 -4.39 14.72
CA GLY A 264 -2.09 -5.16 15.49
C GLY A 264 -2.98 -6.02 14.59
N MET A 265 -3.44 -5.48 13.47
CA MET A 265 -4.20 -6.25 12.48
C MET A 265 -3.33 -7.36 11.85
N ALA A 266 -2.06 -7.08 11.56
CA ALA A 266 -1.15 -8.09 11.02
C ALA A 266 -0.91 -9.24 12.02
N ILE A 267 -0.82 -8.96 13.33
CA ILE A 267 -0.74 -9.98 14.37
C ILE A 267 -2.03 -10.82 14.40
N ALA A 268 -3.20 -10.19 14.35
CA ALA A 268 -4.49 -10.89 14.31
C ALA A 268 -4.61 -11.77 13.05
N LEU A 269 -4.18 -11.28 11.89
CA LEU A 269 -4.12 -12.07 10.64
C LEU A 269 -3.17 -13.26 10.77
N LEU A 270 -1.98 -13.07 11.36
CA LEU A 270 -1.03 -14.17 11.58
C LEU A 270 -1.59 -15.25 12.50
N ASP A 271 -2.17 -14.85 13.64
CA ASP A 271 -2.72 -15.79 14.61
C ASP A 271 -3.89 -16.59 13.99
N THR A 272 -4.76 -15.91 13.21
CA THR A 272 -5.84 -16.57 12.47
C THR A 272 -5.29 -17.50 11.38
N PHE A 273 -4.28 -17.06 10.62
CA PHE A 273 -3.62 -17.91 9.62
C PHE A 273 -3.04 -19.19 10.25
N CYS A 274 -2.37 -19.08 11.41
CA CYS A 274 -1.82 -20.24 12.10
C CYS A 274 -2.92 -21.22 12.51
N GLN A 275 -4.08 -20.73 12.99
CA GLN A 275 -5.22 -21.58 13.32
C GLN A 275 -5.78 -22.31 12.10
N GLU A 276 -6.01 -21.58 10.99
CA GLU A 276 -6.56 -22.14 9.75
C GLU A 276 -5.59 -23.13 9.07
N ASP A 277 -4.28 -22.89 9.18
CA ASP A 277 -3.24 -23.75 8.60
C ASP A 277 -2.79 -24.87 9.55
N GLY A 278 -3.40 -24.99 10.74
CA GLY A 278 -3.07 -26.01 11.73
C GLY A 278 -1.67 -25.88 12.33
N ARG A 279 -1.15 -24.66 12.44
CA ARG A 279 0.17 -24.35 13.00
C ARG A 279 0.06 -23.92 14.45
N GLU A 280 1.12 -24.16 15.21
CA GLU A 280 1.27 -23.57 16.53
C GLU A 280 1.46 -22.04 16.42
N LEU A 281 0.90 -21.31 17.39
CA LEU A 281 1.10 -19.86 17.47
C LEU A 281 2.57 -19.56 17.79
N PRO A 282 3.22 -18.67 17.01
CA PRO A 282 4.62 -18.33 17.25
C PRO A 282 4.81 -17.54 18.55
N ALA A 283 6.01 -17.64 19.13
CA ALA A 283 6.37 -16.89 20.32
C ALA A 283 6.38 -15.38 20.07
N ASN A 284 6.06 -14.58 21.08
CA ASN A 284 6.08 -13.12 21.00
C ASN A 284 7.44 -12.53 20.61
N THR A 285 8.53 -13.21 20.95
CA THR A 285 9.89 -12.79 20.59
C THR A 285 10.14 -12.80 19.09
N LEU A 286 9.57 -13.78 18.37
CA LEU A 286 9.64 -13.83 16.91
C LEU A 286 8.84 -12.68 16.27
N LEU A 287 7.65 -12.44 16.78
CA LEU A 287 6.81 -11.32 16.30
C LEU A 287 7.48 -9.97 16.57
N ALA A 288 8.04 -9.80 17.77
CA ALA A 288 8.73 -8.56 18.14
C ALA A 288 9.86 -8.25 17.17
N GLN A 289 10.69 -9.25 16.86
CA GLN A 289 11.77 -9.10 15.89
C GLN A 289 11.22 -8.77 14.48
N ALA A 290 10.21 -9.49 14.01
CA ALA A 290 9.63 -9.27 12.69
C ALA A 290 9.03 -7.87 12.53
N LEU A 291 8.30 -7.40 13.55
CA LEU A 291 7.65 -6.09 13.55
C LEU A 291 8.67 -4.95 13.59
N GLU A 292 9.73 -5.08 14.38
CA GLU A 292 10.79 -4.08 14.52
C GLU A 292 11.65 -3.98 13.24
N GLU A 293 11.92 -5.12 12.58
CA GLU A 293 12.67 -5.16 11.33
C GLU A 293 11.83 -4.76 10.10
N THR A 294 10.52 -4.55 10.25
CA THR A 294 9.65 -4.20 9.12
C THR A 294 9.97 -2.82 8.58
N SER A 295 10.20 -2.74 7.28
CA SER A 295 10.31 -1.51 6.51
C SER A 295 9.37 -1.57 5.31
N TRP A 296 8.85 -0.41 4.91
CA TRP A 296 8.03 -0.29 3.71
C TRP A 296 8.28 1.07 3.05
N PRO A 297 8.79 1.09 1.83
CA PRO A 297 9.09 2.33 1.13
C PRO A 297 7.87 3.27 1.02
N GLY A 298 8.10 4.58 1.20
CA GLY A 298 7.05 5.59 1.11
C GLY A 298 6.03 5.57 2.26
N ARG A 299 6.37 5.00 3.43
CA ARG A 299 5.55 5.07 4.65
C ARG A 299 6.36 5.70 5.77
N LEU A 300 6.32 7.04 5.83
CA LEU A 300 7.18 7.86 6.70
C LEU A 300 8.64 7.39 6.61
N GLU A 301 9.09 7.11 5.41
CA GLU A 301 10.42 6.62 5.10
C GLU A 301 11.47 7.73 5.29
N VAL A 302 12.36 7.57 6.25
CA VAL A 302 13.48 8.49 6.46
C VAL A 302 14.55 8.22 5.41
N VAL A 303 14.66 9.08 4.40
CA VAL A 303 15.63 8.94 3.29
C VAL A 303 16.92 9.71 3.53
N SER A 304 16.91 10.69 4.43
CA SER A 304 18.08 11.43 4.92
C SER A 304 17.86 11.82 6.39
N ARG A 305 18.95 11.80 7.17
CA ARG A 305 18.94 12.22 8.58
C ARG A 305 19.55 13.59 8.80
N ASP A 306 20.39 14.04 7.88
CA ASP A 306 21.03 15.35 7.90
C ASP A 306 21.23 15.84 6.44
N PRO A 307 20.37 16.74 5.97
CA PRO A 307 19.12 17.24 6.60
C PRO A 307 18.01 16.15 6.72
N LEU A 308 17.17 16.26 7.74
CA LEU A 308 16.11 15.27 7.94
C LEU A 308 15.04 15.37 6.85
N MET A 309 14.88 14.29 6.08
CA MET A 309 13.91 14.19 4.99
C MET A 309 13.13 12.88 5.05
N ILE A 310 11.82 12.99 4.88
CA ILE A 310 10.85 11.88 5.00
C ILE A 310 9.99 11.82 3.72
N LEU A 311 9.81 10.62 3.19
CA LEU A 311 8.87 10.33 2.11
C LEU A 311 7.62 9.64 2.69
N ASP A 312 6.43 10.14 2.35
CA ASP A 312 5.17 9.54 2.77
C ASP A 312 4.12 9.52 1.66
N GLY A 313 3.49 8.39 1.46
CA GLY A 313 2.50 8.15 0.40
C GLY A 313 1.07 8.57 0.73
N ALA A 314 0.84 9.46 1.70
CA ALA A 314 -0.48 10.00 1.98
C ALA A 314 -1.02 10.77 0.77
N HIS A 315 -2.20 10.37 0.25
CA HIS A 315 -2.74 10.88 -1.00
C HIS A 315 -4.28 11.04 -0.98
N ASN A 316 -4.87 10.99 0.19
CA ASN A 316 -6.29 11.28 0.42
C ASN A 316 -6.45 11.96 1.79
N PRO A 317 -7.57 12.66 2.06
CA PRO A 317 -7.76 13.41 3.31
C PRO A 317 -7.60 12.56 4.58
N HIS A 318 -8.01 11.29 4.54
CA HIS A 318 -7.85 10.39 5.69
C HIS A 318 -6.37 10.05 5.97
N ALA A 319 -5.57 9.79 4.93
CA ALA A 319 -4.13 9.53 5.07
C ALA A 319 -3.36 10.81 5.48
N ILE A 320 -3.72 11.97 4.92
CA ILE A 320 -3.13 13.26 5.32
C ILE A 320 -3.37 13.53 6.81
N LYS A 321 -4.58 13.28 7.33
CA LYS A 321 -4.85 13.42 8.79
C LYS A 321 -3.94 12.53 9.63
N ALA A 322 -3.70 11.29 9.22
CA ALA A 322 -2.79 10.37 9.92
C ALA A 322 -1.33 10.85 9.87
N LEU A 323 -0.88 11.35 8.71
CA LEU A 323 0.43 11.98 8.56
C LEU A 323 0.58 13.18 9.50
N LEU A 324 -0.38 14.12 9.48
CA LEU A 324 -0.35 15.32 10.32
C LEU A 324 -0.34 14.99 11.82
N ALA A 325 -1.14 14.02 12.26
CA ALA A 325 -1.12 13.55 13.65
C ALA A 325 0.28 13.05 14.06
N THR A 326 0.94 12.30 13.17
CA THR A 326 2.30 11.82 13.41
C THR A 326 3.31 12.96 13.44
N LEU A 327 3.21 13.93 12.52
CA LEU A 327 4.09 15.10 12.49
C LEU A 327 3.91 15.96 13.75
N GLN A 328 2.69 16.12 14.23
CA GLN A 328 2.38 16.88 15.44
C GLN A 328 2.95 16.20 16.68
N GLU A 329 2.91 14.89 16.76
CA GLU A 329 3.42 14.14 17.92
C GLU A 329 4.94 14.06 17.92
N ARG A 330 5.54 13.67 16.80
CA ARG A 330 6.98 13.36 16.74
C ARG A 330 7.86 14.57 16.43
N PHE A 331 7.32 15.57 15.74
CA PHE A 331 8.04 16.73 15.23
C PHE A 331 7.40 18.04 15.67
N ALA A 332 6.80 18.07 16.90
CA ALA A 332 6.16 19.26 17.44
C ALA A 332 7.10 20.48 17.47
N ASP A 333 8.37 20.25 17.85
CA ASP A 333 9.39 21.29 17.99
C ASP A 333 10.16 21.58 16.68
N TYR A 334 9.76 20.95 15.57
CA TYR A 334 10.40 21.13 14.28
C TYR A 334 9.60 22.11 13.41
N HIS A 335 10.30 22.91 12.64
CA HIS A 335 9.73 23.55 11.47
C HIS A 335 9.46 22.48 10.38
N LYS A 336 8.29 22.50 9.74
CA LYS A 336 7.90 21.52 8.73
C LYS A 336 7.95 22.16 7.35
N GLU A 337 8.77 21.63 6.46
CA GLU A 337 8.77 21.99 5.04
C GLU A 337 8.13 20.85 4.25
N ILE A 338 6.96 21.08 3.68
CA ILE A 338 6.19 20.05 2.97
C ILE A 338 6.18 20.35 1.48
N LEU A 339 6.68 19.40 0.70
CA LEU A 339 6.52 19.37 -0.76
C LEU A 339 5.36 18.47 -1.11
N PHE A 340 4.34 19.02 -1.76
CA PHE A 340 3.08 18.32 -2.02
C PHE A 340 2.66 18.40 -3.48
N THR A 341 2.13 17.30 -3.97
CA THR A 341 1.40 17.19 -5.22
C THR A 341 0.34 16.09 -5.12
N CYS A 342 -0.56 15.96 -6.10
CA CYS A 342 -1.49 14.82 -6.15
C CYS A 342 -1.88 14.49 -7.59
N ILE A 343 -2.63 13.40 -7.77
CA ILE A 343 -3.23 13.02 -9.05
C ILE A 343 -4.63 13.61 -9.20
N LYS A 344 -5.10 13.78 -10.44
CA LYS A 344 -6.37 14.44 -10.83
C LYS A 344 -7.61 13.92 -10.12
N THR A 345 -7.60 12.63 -9.73
CA THR A 345 -8.77 11.98 -9.12
C THR A 345 -8.87 12.16 -7.60
N LYS A 346 -7.96 12.92 -6.99
CA LYS A 346 -7.92 13.12 -5.53
C LYS A 346 -8.49 14.47 -5.11
N ALA A 347 -8.92 14.55 -3.86
CA ALA A 347 -9.51 15.74 -3.26
C ALA A 347 -8.43 16.77 -2.90
N LEU A 348 -7.91 17.49 -3.91
CA LEU A 348 -6.83 18.47 -3.76
C LEU A 348 -7.15 19.50 -2.69
N GLU A 349 -8.31 20.15 -2.78
CA GLU A 349 -8.70 21.26 -1.90
C GLU A 349 -8.76 20.83 -0.44
N ASP A 350 -9.40 19.69 -0.15
CA ASP A 350 -9.50 19.15 1.21
C ASP A 350 -8.12 18.81 1.80
N MET A 351 -7.20 18.30 0.99
CA MET A 351 -5.85 17.99 1.44
C MET A 351 -5.04 19.26 1.69
N LEU A 352 -5.16 20.29 0.84
CA LEU A 352 -4.49 21.57 1.04
C LEU A 352 -4.98 22.29 2.29
N ASP A 353 -6.31 22.25 2.57
CA ASP A 353 -6.87 22.83 3.77
C ASP A 353 -6.33 22.14 5.04
N LEU A 354 -6.22 20.82 5.02
CA LEU A 354 -5.62 20.06 6.12
C LEU A 354 -4.14 20.40 6.33
N LEU A 355 -3.34 20.41 5.25
CA LEU A 355 -1.90 20.70 5.30
C LEU A 355 -1.64 22.15 5.74
N GLY A 356 -2.42 23.11 5.21
CA GLY A 356 -2.29 24.52 5.53
C GLY A 356 -2.71 24.89 6.97
N ALA A 357 -3.52 24.04 7.62
CA ALA A 357 -3.90 24.24 9.02
C ALA A 357 -2.81 23.82 10.02
N MET A 358 -1.73 23.15 9.57
CA MET A 358 -0.67 22.69 10.45
C MET A 358 0.25 23.84 10.90
N PRO A 359 0.47 24.04 12.20
CA PRO A 359 1.29 25.13 12.70
C PRO A 359 2.78 24.94 12.35
N ASP A 360 3.50 26.05 12.18
CA ASP A 360 4.94 26.12 11.83
C ASP A 360 5.28 25.27 10.60
N THR A 361 4.49 25.46 9.53
CA THR A 361 4.60 24.68 8.30
C THR A 361 4.75 25.60 7.09
N GLU A 362 5.73 25.32 6.25
CA GLU A 362 5.88 25.86 4.90
C GLU A 362 5.42 24.80 3.89
N LEU A 363 4.37 25.12 3.11
CA LEU A 363 3.81 24.23 2.09
C LEU A 363 4.20 24.72 0.70
N THR A 364 4.88 23.86 -0.06
CA THR A 364 5.26 24.11 -1.46
C THR A 364 4.53 23.11 -2.34
N LEU A 365 3.84 23.60 -3.37
CA LEU A 365 3.22 22.77 -4.39
C LEU A 365 4.18 22.52 -5.53
N THR A 366 4.04 21.34 -6.16
CA THR A 366 4.86 20.94 -7.29
C THR A 366 4.09 20.07 -8.27
N HIS A 367 4.52 20.07 -9.53
CA HIS A 367 4.05 19.12 -10.55
C HIS A 367 5.10 18.02 -10.76
N PHE A 368 4.66 16.84 -11.22
CA PHE A 368 5.51 15.72 -11.61
C PHE A 368 5.07 15.13 -12.97
N ASP A 369 5.98 14.53 -13.69
CA ASP A 369 5.74 14.02 -15.04
C ASP A 369 5.02 12.66 -15.00
N ASP A 370 3.68 12.71 -15.06
CA ASP A 370 2.80 11.53 -15.15
C ASP A 370 1.45 11.97 -15.74
N SER A 371 0.85 11.18 -16.62
CA SER A 371 -0.46 11.49 -17.24
C SER A 371 -1.59 11.65 -16.23
N ARG A 372 -1.47 11.01 -15.07
CA ARG A 372 -2.41 11.07 -13.95
C ARG A 372 -2.21 12.28 -13.04
N ALA A 373 -1.06 12.95 -13.12
CA ALA A 373 -0.75 14.11 -12.27
C ALA A 373 -1.79 15.22 -12.45
N THR A 374 -2.10 15.93 -11.38
CA THR A 374 -2.90 17.15 -11.45
C THR A 374 -2.20 18.14 -12.38
N ASP A 375 -2.96 18.77 -13.27
CA ASP A 375 -2.40 19.69 -14.27
C ASP A 375 -1.64 20.83 -13.57
N GLU A 376 -0.48 21.16 -14.12
CA GLU A 376 0.42 22.17 -13.56
C GLU A 376 -0.28 23.50 -13.29
N SER A 377 -1.09 23.98 -14.25
CA SER A 377 -1.87 25.22 -14.13
C SER A 377 -2.85 25.20 -12.95
N VAL A 378 -3.42 24.04 -12.61
CA VAL A 378 -4.34 23.90 -11.46
C VAL A 378 -3.55 24.03 -10.15
N LEU A 379 -2.35 23.43 -10.07
CA LEU A 379 -1.48 23.53 -8.89
C LEU A 379 -0.93 24.95 -8.70
N GLU A 380 -0.56 25.64 -9.78
CA GLU A 380 -0.12 27.04 -9.75
C GLU A 380 -1.25 27.98 -9.27
N GLU A 381 -2.49 27.78 -9.76
CA GLU A 381 -3.65 28.55 -9.34
C GLU A 381 -3.98 28.29 -7.87
N ALA A 382 -3.94 27.02 -7.43
CA ALA A 382 -4.14 26.67 -6.03
C ALA A 382 -3.08 27.27 -5.12
N ALA A 383 -1.80 27.27 -5.54
CA ALA A 383 -0.71 27.92 -4.81
C ALA A 383 -0.95 29.43 -4.69
N LYS A 384 -1.25 30.09 -5.81
CA LYS A 384 -1.51 31.54 -5.86
C LYS A 384 -2.70 31.95 -5.00
N SER A 385 -3.82 31.22 -5.08
CA SER A 385 -5.04 31.55 -4.33
C SER A 385 -4.87 31.42 -2.81
N ARG A 386 -3.96 30.53 -2.36
CA ARG A 386 -3.66 30.29 -0.95
C ARG A 386 -2.37 30.97 -0.46
N ASN A 387 -1.71 31.76 -1.31
CA ASN A 387 -0.40 32.38 -1.02
C ASN A 387 0.65 31.34 -0.60
N LEU A 388 0.69 30.21 -1.30
CA LEU A 388 1.67 29.12 -1.12
C LEU A 388 2.78 29.24 -2.17
N SER A 389 3.93 28.61 -1.89
CA SER A 389 5.01 28.49 -2.86
C SER A 389 4.66 27.44 -3.93
N TYR A 390 5.12 27.68 -5.18
CA TYR A 390 5.14 26.71 -6.25
C TYR A 390 6.57 26.61 -6.80
N GLN A 391 7.13 25.39 -6.89
CA GLN A 391 8.50 25.17 -7.32
C GLN A 391 8.65 23.77 -7.95
N GLY A 392 9.58 23.62 -8.91
CA GLY A 392 9.99 22.30 -9.40
C GLY A 392 10.53 21.42 -8.26
N TRP A 393 10.14 20.16 -8.22
CA TRP A 393 10.52 19.29 -7.11
C TRP A 393 12.02 18.96 -7.09
N GLN A 394 12.69 18.90 -8.24
CA GLN A 394 14.14 18.71 -8.31
C GLN A 394 14.86 19.90 -7.66
N ASP A 395 14.47 21.13 -8.03
CA ASP A 395 15.05 22.35 -7.49
C ASP A 395 14.83 22.44 -5.98
N PHE A 396 13.60 22.07 -5.50
CA PHE A 396 13.32 22.00 -4.07
C PHE A 396 14.27 21.02 -3.38
N LEU A 397 14.41 19.80 -3.89
CA LEU A 397 15.30 18.80 -3.29
C LEU A 397 16.76 19.25 -3.28
N GLU A 398 17.25 19.83 -4.39
CA GLU A 398 18.63 20.32 -4.47
C GLU A 398 18.92 21.42 -3.47
N GLN A 399 18.01 22.38 -3.37
CA GLN A 399 18.12 23.46 -2.39
C GLN A 399 18.11 22.89 -0.96
N LYS A 400 17.13 22.05 -0.63
CA LYS A 400 16.92 21.57 0.73
C LYS A 400 17.93 20.49 1.18
N LEU A 401 18.56 19.76 0.26
CA LEU A 401 19.65 18.82 0.58
C LEU A 401 20.99 19.50 0.79
N THR A 402 21.19 20.70 0.24
CA THR A 402 22.43 21.47 0.36
C THR A 402 22.41 22.50 1.48
N ASP A 403 21.23 22.81 2.02
CA ASP A 403 21.06 23.84 3.05
C ASP A 403 21.54 23.32 4.42
N LYS A 404 22.76 23.73 4.81
CA LYS A 404 23.44 23.31 6.05
C LYS A 404 23.30 24.31 7.20
N LYS A 405 22.61 25.43 6.99
CA LYS A 405 22.45 26.49 7.99
C LYS A 405 21.00 26.60 8.43
N GLU A 406 20.59 25.74 9.33
CA GLU A 406 19.27 25.85 9.94
C GLU A 406 19.39 26.45 11.35
N GLU A 407 18.72 27.58 11.56
CA GLU A 407 18.55 28.17 12.90
C GLU A 407 17.55 27.37 13.74
N LYS A 408 16.64 26.61 13.10
CA LYS A 408 15.63 25.76 13.72
C LYS A 408 15.81 24.30 13.29
N LYS A 409 15.42 23.37 14.16
CA LYS A 409 15.25 21.98 13.78
C LYS A 409 14.18 21.89 12.68
N THR A 410 14.51 21.35 11.54
CA THR A 410 13.60 21.26 10.39
C THR A 410 13.40 19.82 9.97
N VAL A 411 12.17 19.46 9.63
CA VAL A 411 11.83 18.20 8.97
C VAL A 411 11.20 18.48 7.61
N ARG A 412 11.71 17.83 6.58
CA ARG A 412 11.22 17.93 5.21
C ARG A 412 10.39 16.72 4.86
N ILE A 413 9.21 16.95 4.33
CA ILE A 413 8.25 15.91 4.00
C ILE A 413 7.90 16.03 2.51
N VAL A 414 8.06 14.94 1.77
CA VAL A 414 7.57 14.82 0.38
C VAL A 414 6.38 13.88 0.39
N THR A 415 5.21 14.35 -0.11
CA THR A 415 3.96 13.59 0.02
C THR A 415 2.94 13.93 -1.08
N GLY A 416 1.84 13.17 -1.13
CA GLY A 416 0.63 13.43 -1.92
C GLY A 416 0.39 12.43 -3.07
N SER A 417 1.40 11.67 -3.51
CA SER A 417 1.23 10.63 -4.52
C SER A 417 2.34 9.59 -4.46
N LEU A 418 2.01 8.31 -4.47
CA LEU A 418 3.00 7.23 -4.58
C LEU A 418 3.76 7.27 -5.92
N TYR A 419 3.10 7.68 -7.01
CA TYR A 419 3.74 7.86 -8.31
C TYR A 419 4.79 8.98 -8.30
N PHE A 420 4.50 10.06 -7.58
CA PHE A 420 5.46 11.13 -7.35
C PHE A 420 6.64 10.65 -6.50
N LEU A 421 6.35 9.95 -5.40
CA LEU A 421 7.41 9.41 -4.53
C LEU A 421 8.35 8.45 -5.25
N SER A 422 7.84 7.70 -6.21
CA SER A 422 8.64 6.83 -7.07
C SER A 422 9.73 7.62 -7.81
N GLN A 423 9.38 8.77 -8.43
CA GLN A 423 10.32 9.63 -9.14
C GLN A 423 11.32 10.28 -8.18
N VAL A 424 10.84 10.80 -7.05
CA VAL A 424 11.69 11.40 -6.01
C VAL A 424 12.70 10.37 -5.47
N ARG A 425 12.25 9.17 -5.19
CA ARG A 425 13.10 8.11 -4.64
C ARG A 425 14.16 7.66 -5.65
N ALA A 426 13.79 7.48 -6.92
CA ALA A 426 14.74 7.16 -7.99
C ALA A 426 15.84 8.24 -8.11
N TYR A 427 15.43 9.50 -8.12
CA TYR A 427 16.35 10.64 -8.16
C TYR A 427 17.31 10.66 -6.96
N LEU A 428 16.82 10.44 -5.75
CA LEU A 428 17.67 10.40 -4.56
C LEU A 428 18.65 9.22 -4.56
N MET A 429 18.25 8.07 -5.13
CA MET A 429 19.14 6.90 -5.28
C MET A 429 20.25 7.15 -6.32
N GLU A 430 19.93 7.75 -7.45
CA GLU A 430 20.94 8.13 -8.48
C GLU A 430 21.98 9.06 -7.87
N ARG A 431 21.59 10.09 -7.13
CA ARG A 431 22.51 11.02 -6.45
C ARG A 431 23.38 10.34 -5.37
N LYS A 432 22.85 9.37 -4.61
CA LYS A 432 23.65 8.60 -3.65
C LYS A 432 24.77 7.83 -4.35
N ASN A 433 24.48 7.24 -5.51
CA ASN A 433 25.47 6.50 -6.29
C ASN A 433 26.54 7.41 -6.87
N GLU A 434 26.18 8.62 -7.33
CA GLU A 434 27.13 9.61 -7.88
C GLU A 434 28.06 10.21 -6.82
N ASN A 435 27.57 10.39 -5.60
CA ASN A 435 28.32 11.00 -4.50
C ASN A 435 29.09 10.00 -3.62
N GLY A 436 29.10 8.69 -3.96
CA GLY A 436 29.93 7.68 -3.29
C GLY A 436 29.52 7.36 -1.83
N TYR A 437 28.31 7.67 -1.41
CA TYR A 437 27.82 7.32 -0.08
C TYR A 437 27.44 5.83 -0.02
N THR A 438 28.32 5.03 0.57
CA THR A 438 28.03 3.64 0.97
C THR A 438 26.95 3.59 2.05
N LYS A 439 26.15 2.54 2.00
CA LYS A 439 25.17 2.20 3.05
C LYS A 439 25.83 2.22 4.43
N ASP A 440 25.39 3.08 5.31
CA ASP A 440 25.47 2.91 6.77
C ASP A 440 24.05 2.78 7.34
#